data_d8998f54d3e4db7e0e6e952714ec470b
#
_entry.id   d8998f54d3e4db7e0e6e952714ec470b
#
_cell.length_a   1.000
_cell.length_b   1.000
_cell.length_c   1.000
_cell.angle_alpha   90.00
_cell.angle_beta   90.00
_cell.angle_gamma   90.00
#
_symmetry.space_group_name_H-M   'P 1'
#
loop_
_entity.id
_entity.type
_entity.pdbx_description
1 polymer ?
#
loop_
_entity_poly.entity_id
_entity_poly.type
_entity_poly.pdbx_seq_one_letter_code
_entity_poly.pdbx_strand_id
1 'polypeptide(L)'
;MTCNITNYKTSSGDCKSQSSLIGCDVNVTQYGCTRCKDGYFQVNTNECDKCDTTCLMCSSYGICDSCISSEVLLSNGKCVNLSQILECNEISNSKCIKCSFWNAPSLDGTYCEKHTVWWVILVIVLFIIIVLTLFIIILVYTVKHILKKIHTKELEKTTTIFKMEKSNINFVPLANHICVSSKTLNFNSEIDEIPVESETKMVFCVGNASRNVSKIQFTMTTQIDKFTIRVSPKVVMLKKKFACEFSIYLTPKCTCQINNKICIVSKNLKTNTENTNEILMIGVTSQSTRIDYEELIEESKLGEGSFGVVYKGKYRGNTVAIKKMKQSGENNTLNNDKNDEEFEKEVAMLDKFRCEYIVHFYGAVLIPSKMCLVTEFAQHGCLSNVMKKFKKCDIQQKMKIKMMIDITYGISYLHINGILHRDIKPDNVLVFSFDHNNKVNAKLTDFGSSRNINMLMTNMTFTKGVGSPIYMAPEILKREKYKKSADVFSLAITMYECFTWTNAYPKEQFKFPWTIAEFVIKGLRLPKPDEMSQGVYNIIVGCWDNEPKKRSLTENILDELETIFKSIH
;
A
#
# COMPACT_ATOMS: atom_id res chain seq x y z
N MET A 1 84.53 65.96 19.40
CA MET A 1 84.29 67.41 19.48
C MET A 1 82.89 67.65 20.00
N THR A 2 82.76 68.36 21.11
CA THR A 2 81.43 68.87 21.54
C THR A 2 81.20 70.22 20.89
N CYS A 3 80.09 70.41 20.27
CA CYS A 3 79.73 71.68 19.63
C CYS A 3 79.45 72.77 20.67
N ASN A 4 79.67 74.02 20.31
CA ASN A 4 79.41 75.18 21.19
C ASN A 4 77.90 75.26 21.49
N ILE A 5 77.48 75.88 22.59
CA ILE A 5 76.08 75.88 23.10
C ILE A 5 75.07 76.42 22.10
N THR A 6 75.48 77.19 21.13
CA THR A 6 74.66 77.80 20.05
C THR A 6 74.58 76.90 18.78
N ASN A 7 75.30 75.76 18.77
CA ASN A 7 75.44 74.91 17.62
C ASN A 7 74.93 73.50 17.99
N TYR A 8 74.49 72.72 17.04
CA TYR A 8 74.15 71.30 17.18
C TYR A 8 75.05 70.46 16.27
N LYS A 9 75.23 69.19 16.64
CA LYS A 9 76.10 68.27 15.91
C LYS A 9 75.28 67.60 14.80
N THR A 10 75.67 67.70 13.56
CA THR A 10 75.04 67.05 12.39
C THR A 10 75.40 65.55 12.38
N SER A 11 74.71 64.77 11.55
CA SER A 11 75.04 63.36 11.34
C SER A 11 76.42 63.13 10.72
N SER A 12 76.93 64.08 9.98
CA SER A 12 78.34 64.08 9.46
C SER A 12 79.39 64.38 10.52
N GLY A 13 78.97 64.75 11.72
CA GLY A 13 79.90 65.12 12.80
C GLY A 13 80.28 66.61 12.88
N ASP A 14 79.79 67.43 11.95
CA ASP A 14 80.06 68.86 11.89
C ASP A 14 79.15 69.65 12.84
N CYS A 15 79.61 70.85 13.26
CA CYS A 15 78.76 71.72 14.08
C CYS A 15 78.06 72.77 13.22
N LYS A 16 76.76 72.85 13.23
CA LYS A 16 75.92 73.84 12.58
C LYS A 16 75.17 74.68 13.60
N SER A 17 74.83 75.92 13.26
CA SER A 17 74.04 76.82 14.12
C SER A 17 72.62 76.20 14.33
N GLN A 18 72.17 76.22 15.61
CA GLN A 18 70.84 75.78 15.96
C GLN A 18 69.75 76.52 15.22
N SER A 19 69.93 77.75 14.81
CA SER A 19 69.02 78.57 14.00
C SER A 19 68.92 78.11 12.57
N SER A 20 69.84 77.29 12.07
CA SER A 20 69.81 76.78 10.69
C SER A 20 68.92 75.48 10.54
N LEU A 21 68.52 74.95 11.64
CA LEU A 21 67.68 73.72 11.62
C LEU A 21 66.22 74.10 11.53
N ILE A 22 65.69 73.92 10.36
CA ILE A 22 64.27 74.24 10.00
C ILE A 22 63.42 72.99 10.25
N GLY A 23 62.16 73.15 10.71
CA GLY A 23 61.19 72.06 10.83
C GLY A 23 61.22 71.33 12.17
N CYS A 24 61.89 71.84 13.22
CA CYS A 24 61.80 71.32 14.53
C CYS A 24 60.60 71.82 15.33
N ASP A 25 59.87 70.97 16.01
CA ASP A 25 58.69 71.30 16.84
C ASP A 25 59.10 71.75 18.28
N VAL A 26 60.28 71.41 18.74
CA VAL A 26 60.82 71.76 20.05
C VAL A 26 62.04 72.61 19.89
N ASN A 27 62.49 73.25 21.00
CA ASN A 27 63.71 74.04 20.98
C ASN A 27 64.88 73.13 20.60
N VAL A 28 65.64 73.56 19.60
CA VAL A 28 66.86 72.85 19.17
C VAL A 28 67.92 72.96 20.29
N THR A 29 68.47 71.82 20.65
CA THR A 29 69.56 71.76 21.67
C THR A 29 70.87 71.42 20.99
N GLN A 30 71.97 71.39 21.77
CA GLN A 30 73.28 70.94 21.25
C GLN A 30 73.30 69.54 20.67
N TYR A 31 72.23 68.77 20.92
CA TYR A 31 72.02 67.40 20.42
C TYR A 31 71.10 67.41 19.19
N GLY A 32 70.72 68.56 18.60
CA GLY A 32 69.85 68.70 17.46
C GLY A 32 68.39 68.72 17.82
N CYS A 33 67.53 68.29 16.88
CA CYS A 33 66.10 68.22 17.02
C CYS A 33 65.61 66.79 17.37
N THR A 34 64.85 66.69 18.45
CA THR A 34 64.32 65.43 18.91
C THR A 34 62.85 65.12 18.43
N ARG A 35 62.17 66.17 17.86
CA ARG A 35 60.84 66.05 17.35
C ARG A 35 60.65 67.05 16.24
N CYS A 36 60.25 66.52 15.03
CA CYS A 36 59.98 67.34 13.90
C CYS A 36 58.50 67.84 13.87
N LYS A 37 58.28 69.00 13.29
CA LYS A 37 56.91 69.55 13.00
C LYS A 37 56.22 68.74 11.96
N ASP A 38 54.88 68.86 11.91
CA ASP A 38 54.09 68.35 10.81
C ASP A 38 54.65 68.88 9.50
N GLY A 39 54.75 68.02 8.50
CA GLY A 39 55.36 68.32 7.21
C GLY A 39 56.89 68.15 7.16
N TYR A 40 57.50 67.64 8.25
CA TYR A 40 58.91 67.27 8.31
C TYR A 40 59.07 65.89 8.95
N PHE A 41 60.07 65.15 8.54
CA PHE A 41 60.41 63.84 9.12
C PHE A 41 61.80 63.84 9.70
N GLN A 42 62.09 62.95 10.64
CA GLN A 42 63.39 62.84 11.29
C GLN A 42 64.34 62.01 10.41
N VAL A 43 65.32 62.68 9.80
CA VAL A 43 66.29 62.01 8.93
C VAL A 43 67.28 61.19 9.76
N ASN A 44 67.62 61.70 10.95
CA ASN A 44 68.44 61.02 11.93
C ASN A 44 68.07 61.52 13.32
N THR A 45 68.79 61.11 14.35
CA THR A 45 68.53 61.49 15.77
C THR A 45 68.60 63.00 16.05
N ASN A 46 69.05 63.83 15.11
CA ASN A 46 69.35 65.22 15.35
C ASN A 46 68.78 66.20 14.34
N GLU A 47 68.33 65.75 13.18
CA GLU A 47 67.96 66.63 12.04
C GLU A 47 66.56 66.26 11.50
N CYS A 48 65.80 67.29 11.04
CA CYS A 48 64.53 67.14 10.35
C CYS A 48 64.67 67.59 8.89
N ASP A 49 64.03 66.85 7.98
CA ASP A 49 63.92 67.24 6.57
C ASP A 49 62.45 67.38 6.15
N LYS A 50 62.20 68.07 5.13
CA LYS A 50 60.83 68.37 4.71
C LYS A 50 60.20 67.23 3.94
N CYS A 51 59.01 66.91 4.30
CA CYS A 51 58.20 65.97 3.54
C CYS A 51 57.92 66.46 2.10
N ASP A 52 57.49 65.55 1.25
CA ASP A 52 56.98 65.93 -0.09
C ASP A 52 55.77 66.87 0.05
N THR A 53 55.57 67.71 -0.93
CA THR A 53 54.54 68.76 -0.90
C THR A 53 53.11 68.26 -0.77
N THR A 54 52.88 67.01 -1.06
CA THR A 54 51.58 66.32 -0.97
C THR A 54 51.36 65.62 0.37
N CYS A 55 52.41 65.46 1.17
CA CYS A 55 52.35 64.85 2.48
C CYS A 55 52.05 65.85 3.59
N LEU A 56 51.08 65.52 4.45
CA LEU A 56 50.87 66.23 5.71
C LEU A 56 51.86 65.78 6.76
N MET A 57 52.09 64.45 6.85
CA MET A 57 53.10 63.82 7.66
C MET A 57 53.80 62.72 6.86
N CYS A 58 55.10 62.50 7.12
CA CYS A 58 55.88 61.45 6.46
C CYS A 58 56.94 60.86 7.41
N SER A 59 57.26 59.61 7.19
CA SER A 59 58.30 58.87 7.94
C SER A 59 59.68 58.94 7.24
N SER A 60 59.67 59.25 5.92
CA SER A 60 60.90 59.48 5.13
C SER A 60 60.55 60.28 3.88
N TYR A 61 61.53 60.75 3.12
CA TYR A 61 61.29 61.48 1.87
C TYR A 61 60.60 60.58 0.88
N GLY A 62 59.40 61.06 0.37
CA GLY A 62 58.61 60.35 -0.60
C GLY A 62 57.72 59.20 -0.04
N ILE A 63 57.70 58.98 1.28
CA ILE A 63 56.79 58.04 1.97
C ILE A 63 55.95 58.85 2.96
N CYS A 64 54.69 59.07 2.60
CA CYS A 64 53.73 59.79 3.42
C CYS A 64 53.06 58.86 4.42
N ASP A 65 52.86 59.33 5.65
CA ASP A 65 52.05 58.70 6.68
C ASP A 65 50.62 59.28 6.68
N SER A 66 50.48 60.49 6.19
CA SER A 66 49.18 61.12 5.93
C SER A 66 49.28 62.15 4.78
N CYS A 67 48.20 62.30 4.03
CA CYS A 67 48.13 63.26 2.94
C CYS A 67 47.37 64.55 3.32
N ILE A 68 47.53 65.60 2.54
CA ILE A 68 46.65 66.77 2.63
C ILE A 68 45.21 66.38 2.37
N SER A 69 44.23 67.17 2.85
CA SER A 69 42.81 66.82 2.88
C SER A 69 42.16 66.52 1.54
N SER A 70 42.78 66.82 0.41
CA SER A 70 42.29 66.56 -0.94
C SER A 70 42.89 65.33 -1.62
N GLU A 71 43.73 64.56 -0.94
CA GLU A 71 44.46 63.46 -1.51
C GLU A 71 44.31 62.17 -0.69
N VAL A 72 44.43 61.01 -1.33
CA VAL A 72 44.33 59.66 -0.73
C VAL A 72 45.72 59.06 -0.61
N LEU A 73 46.01 58.48 0.53
CA LEU A 73 47.25 57.75 0.80
C LEU A 73 47.17 56.36 0.20
N LEU A 74 48.01 56.03 -0.73
CA LEU A 74 48.16 54.69 -1.28
C LEU A 74 49.02 53.80 -0.37
N SER A 75 48.89 52.52 -0.51
CA SER A 75 49.67 51.50 0.24
C SER A 75 51.19 51.60 0.01
N ASN A 76 51.62 52.26 -1.06
CA ASN A 76 53.03 52.52 -1.35
C ASN A 76 53.58 53.81 -0.69
N GLY A 77 52.78 54.45 0.15
CA GLY A 77 53.15 55.68 0.85
C GLY A 77 53.12 56.97 0.01
N LYS A 78 52.48 56.96 -1.17
CA LYS A 78 52.33 58.14 -2.01
C LYS A 78 50.90 58.71 -1.92
N CYS A 79 50.79 60.02 -1.89
CA CYS A 79 49.50 60.70 -1.97
C CYS A 79 49.10 60.94 -3.41
N VAL A 80 47.83 60.63 -3.72
CA VAL A 80 47.25 60.82 -5.07
C VAL A 80 45.97 61.62 -4.98
N ASN A 81 45.71 62.44 -6.00
CA ASN A 81 44.51 63.27 -6.08
C ASN A 81 43.27 62.38 -6.37
N LEU A 82 42.08 62.84 -5.94
CA LEU A 82 40.78 62.22 -6.22
C LEU A 82 40.61 61.81 -7.67
N SER A 83 41.02 62.61 -8.60
CA SER A 83 40.91 62.34 -10.04
C SER A 83 41.70 61.13 -10.54
N GLN A 84 42.66 60.64 -9.75
CA GLN A 84 43.50 59.50 -10.07
C GLN A 84 42.95 58.18 -9.47
N ILE A 85 41.96 58.28 -8.58
CA ILE A 85 41.27 57.10 -8.05
C ILE A 85 39.97 56.91 -8.80
N LEU A 86 39.96 55.90 -9.66
CA LEU A 86 38.80 55.58 -10.50
C LEU A 86 37.59 55.30 -9.60
N GLU A 87 36.42 55.93 -9.94
CA GLU A 87 35.14 55.70 -9.27
C GLU A 87 35.03 56.20 -7.79
N CYS A 88 35.98 56.94 -7.27
CA CYS A 88 35.86 57.57 -5.94
C CYS A 88 35.17 58.94 -6.07
N ASN A 89 34.12 59.15 -5.30
CA ASN A 89 33.31 60.36 -5.31
C ASN A 89 33.61 61.30 -4.13
N GLU A 90 34.12 60.76 -3.01
CA GLU A 90 34.33 61.56 -1.78
C GLU A 90 35.50 61.01 -0.95
N ILE A 91 36.36 61.91 -0.48
CA ILE A 91 37.52 61.59 0.34
C ILE A 91 37.37 62.21 1.73
N SER A 92 37.76 61.49 2.78
CA SER A 92 37.93 62.00 4.15
C SER A 92 39.08 61.28 4.79
N ASN A 93 39.87 62.04 5.60
CA ASN A 93 41.04 61.51 6.31
C ASN A 93 42.04 60.73 5.43
N SER A 94 42.33 61.26 4.26
CA SER A 94 43.24 60.64 3.27
C SER A 94 42.80 59.26 2.78
N LYS A 95 41.47 58.97 2.80
CA LYS A 95 40.86 57.72 2.33
C LYS A 95 39.60 58.00 1.49
N CYS A 96 39.37 57.20 0.50
CA CYS A 96 38.11 57.20 -0.23
C CYS A 96 37.00 56.62 0.65
N ILE A 97 35.96 57.41 0.90
CA ILE A 97 34.82 56.99 1.76
C ILE A 97 33.54 56.69 0.96
N LYS A 98 33.46 57.15 -0.30
CA LYS A 98 32.28 56.95 -1.12
C LYS A 98 32.65 56.73 -2.57
N CYS A 99 32.27 55.59 -3.07
CA CYS A 99 32.45 55.21 -4.47
C CYS A 99 31.19 55.41 -5.33
N SER A 100 31.27 55.24 -6.63
CA SER A 100 30.11 55.21 -7.54
C SER A 100 29.21 54.00 -7.29
N PHE A 101 27.98 53.99 -7.83
CA PHE A 101 26.86 53.13 -7.45
C PHE A 101 27.15 51.63 -7.36
N TRP A 102 28.06 51.10 -8.17
CA TRP A 102 28.41 49.67 -8.19
C TRP A 102 29.73 49.36 -7.47
N ASN A 103 30.27 50.31 -6.78
CA ASN A 103 31.59 50.18 -6.13
C ASN A 103 31.51 50.53 -4.64
N ALA A 104 32.32 49.88 -3.86
CA ALA A 104 32.51 50.18 -2.45
C ALA A 104 33.98 50.52 -2.19
N PRO A 105 34.32 51.39 -1.20
CA PRO A 105 35.69 51.66 -0.85
C PRO A 105 36.33 50.39 -0.32
N SER A 106 37.61 50.18 -0.74
CA SER A 106 38.46 49.13 -0.18
C SER A 106 38.64 49.31 1.34
N LEU A 107 39.01 48.25 2.07
CA LEU A 107 39.20 48.31 3.52
C LEU A 107 40.22 49.35 3.95
N ASP A 108 41.22 49.62 3.13
CA ASP A 108 42.24 50.62 3.35
C ASP A 108 41.87 52.03 2.77
N GLY A 109 40.83 52.11 1.94
CA GLY A 109 40.33 53.32 1.33
C GLY A 109 41.20 53.85 0.17
N THR A 110 42.08 53.03 -0.40
CA THR A 110 43.02 53.42 -1.46
C THR A 110 42.45 53.29 -2.86
N TYR A 111 41.40 52.49 -3.06
CA TYR A 111 40.68 52.32 -4.37
C TYR A 111 39.24 51.90 -4.13
N CYS A 112 38.45 51.86 -5.21
CA CYS A 112 37.07 51.41 -5.20
C CYS A 112 36.96 49.99 -5.81
N GLU A 113 36.36 49.06 -5.06
CA GLU A 113 36.12 47.66 -5.49
C GLU A 113 34.68 47.52 -6.02
N LYS A 114 34.48 46.68 -7.05
CA LYS A 114 33.13 46.34 -7.52
C LYS A 114 32.35 45.65 -6.41
N HIS A 115 31.27 46.23 -5.95
CA HIS A 115 30.41 45.70 -4.90
C HIS A 115 28.99 45.49 -5.47
N THR A 116 28.53 44.24 -5.33
CA THR A 116 27.15 43.92 -5.75
C THR A 116 26.15 44.54 -4.79
N VAL A 117 25.32 45.43 -5.30
CA VAL A 117 24.27 46.06 -4.50
C VAL A 117 23.16 45.06 -4.31
N TRP A 118 23.19 44.33 -3.17
CA TRP A 118 22.35 43.19 -2.88
C TRP A 118 20.84 43.45 -3.03
N TRP A 119 20.35 44.64 -2.77
CA TRP A 119 18.95 44.97 -2.96
C TRP A 119 18.51 44.96 -4.43
N VAL A 120 19.42 45.28 -5.37
CA VAL A 120 19.14 45.17 -6.81
C VAL A 120 19.00 43.73 -7.23
N ILE A 121 19.85 42.84 -6.70
CA ILE A 121 19.74 41.39 -6.91
C ILE A 121 18.40 40.90 -6.35
N LEU A 122 18.02 41.37 -5.17
CA LEU A 122 16.76 41.00 -4.52
C LEU A 122 15.56 41.42 -5.37
N VAL A 123 15.58 42.64 -5.92
CA VAL A 123 14.53 43.12 -6.84
C VAL A 123 14.45 42.28 -8.10
N ILE A 124 15.61 41.95 -8.72
CA ILE A 124 15.66 41.09 -9.90
C ILE A 124 15.10 39.69 -9.57
N VAL A 125 15.51 39.10 -8.46
CA VAL A 125 15.00 37.77 -8.01
C VAL A 125 13.51 37.81 -7.77
N LEU A 126 12.99 38.82 -7.07
CA LEU A 126 11.56 39.00 -6.86
C LEU A 126 10.80 39.17 -8.19
N PHE A 127 11.35 39.94 -9.13
CA PHE A 127 10.76 40.10 -10.46
C PHE A 127 10.70 38.76 -11.21
N ILE A 128 11.79 37.98 -11.17
CA ILE A 128 11.83 36.62 -11.78
C ILE A 128 10.80 35.70 -11.12
N ILE A 129 10.67 35.74 -9.80
CA ILE A 129 9.68 34.93 -9.08
C ILE A 129 8.26 35.33 -9.49
N ILE A 130 7.96 36.61 -9.60
CA ILE A 130 6.65 37.08 -10.04
C ILE A 130 6.36 36.63 -11.48
N VAL A 131 7.32 36.73 -12.37
CA VAL A 131 7.16 36.28 -13.77
C VAL A 131 6.94 34.77 -13.82
N LEU A 132 7.71 33.99 -13.05
CA LEU A 132 7.55 32.52 -12.97
C LEU A 132 6.20 32.13 -12.39
N THR A 133 5.74 32.80 -11.33
CA THR A 133 4.42 32.52 -10.75
C THR A 133 3.29 32.85 -11.71
N LEU A 134 3.36 33.97 -12.41
CA LEU A 134 2.39 34.31 -13.47
C LEU A 134 2.40 33.26 -14.59
N PHE A 135 3.59 32.86 -15.03
CA PHE A 135 3.72 31.82 -16.05
C PHE A 135 3.11 30.48 -15.61
N ILE A 136 3.35 30.05 -14.37
CA ILE A 136 2.76 28.85 -13.80
C ILE A 136 1.24 28.96 -13.74
N ILE A 137 0.70 30.09 -13.30
CA ILE A 137 -0.75 30.32 -13.25
C ILE A 137 -1.37 30.24 -14.67
N ILE A 138 -0.75 30.87 -15.66
CA ILE A 138 -1.20 30.79 -17.05
C ILE A 138 -1.11 29.34 -17.57
N LEU A 139 -0.01 28.63 -17.27
CA LEU A 139 0.18 27.24 -17.67
C LEU A 139 -0.90 26.35 -17.06
N VAL A 140 -1.16 26.48 -15.75
CA VAL A 140 -2.22 25.72 -15.05
C VAL A 140 -3.58 26.03 -15.64
N TYR A 141 -3.87 27.31 -15.95
CA TYR A 141 -5.12 27.70 -16.56
C TYR A 141 -5.28 27.13 -17.99
N THR A 142 -4.23 27.21 -18.81
CA THR A 142 -4.26 26.66 -20.18
C THR A 142 -4.38 25.14 -20.18
N VAL A 143 -3.63 24.43 -19.30
CA VAL A 143 -3.73 22.97 -19.13
C VAL A 143 -5.14 22.58 -18.68
N LYS A 144 -5.70 23.24 -17.67
CA LYS A 144 -7.09 23.03 -17.24
C LYS A 144 -8.09 23.27 -18.37
N HIS A 145 -7.90 24.31 -19.16
CA HIS A 145 -8.76 24.63 -20.29
C HIS A 145 -8.65 23.59 -21.41
N ILE A 146 -7.42 23.14 -21.72
CA ILE A 146 -7.17 22.08 -22.72
C ILE A 146 -7.76 20.75 -22.24
N LEU A 147 -7.50 20.35 -20.98
CA LEU A 147 -8.06 19.12 -20.40
C LEU A 147 -9.60 19.16 -20.40
N LYS A 148 -10.20 20.31 -20.05
CA LYS A 148 -11.64 20.49 -20.13
C LYS A 148 -12.15 20.37 -21.58
N LYS A 149 -11.42 20.88 -22.56
CA LYS A 149 -11.80 20.81 -23.98
C LYS A 149 -11.61 19.40 -24.56
N ILE A 150 -10.57 18.68 -24.14
CA ILE A 150 -10.36 17.27 -24.49
C ILE A 150 -11.47 16.42 -23.87
N HIS A 151 -11.73 16.61 -22.57
CA HIS A 151 -12.79 15.87 -21.86
C HIS A 151 -14.19 16.13 -22.45
N THR A 152 -14.49 17.37 -22.85
CA THR A 152 -15.76 17.67 -23.56
C THR A 152 -15.80 17.04 -24.94
N LYS A 153 -14.69 17.02 -25.70
CA LYS A 153 -14.63 16.34 -27.01
C LYS A 153 -14.71 14.83 -26.90
N GLU A 154 -14.12 14.21 -25.87
CA GLU A 154 -14.29 12.77 -25.60
C GLU A 154 -15.74 12.45 -25.19
N LEU A 155 -16.35 13.29 -24.35
CA LEU A 155 -17.76 13.17 -23.99
C LEU A 155 -18.66 13.31 -25.23
N GLU A 156 -18.38 14.24 -26.14
CA GLU A 156 -19.13 14.41 -27.38
C GLU A 156 -18.93 13.23 -28.36
N LYS A 157 -17.75 12.59 -28.38
CA LYS A 157 -17.49 11.38 -29.19
C LYS A 157 -18.16 10.12 -28.60
N THR A 158 -18.35 10.07 -27.28
CA THR A 158 -18.96 8.93 -26.57
C THR A 158 -20.45 9.12 -26.29
N THR A 159 -21.03 10.29 -26.58
CA THR A 159 -22.44 10.60 -26.32
C THR A 159 -23.25 10.64 -27.62
N THR A 160 -24.16 9.72 -27.77
CA THR A 160 -25.12 9.72 -28.88
C THR A 160 -26.31 10.62 -28.52
N ILE A 161 -26.24 11.90 -28.90
CA ILE A 161 -27.35 12.85 -28.73
C ILE A 161 -28.08 13.00 -30.06
N PHE A 162 -29.40 12.81 -30.04
CA PHE A 162 -30.23 12.85 -31.25
C PHE A 162 -31.57 13.58 -31.00
N LYS A 163 -32.25 13.96 -32.06
CA LYS A 163 -33.62 14.52 -31.99
C LYS A 163 -34.65 13.40 -31.78
N MET A 164 -35.48 13.51 -30.73
CA MET A 164 -36.51 12.52 -30.41
C MET A 164 -37.46 12.24 -31.60
N GLU A 165 -37.86 13.28 -32.33
CA GLU A 165 -38.75 13.19 -33.48
C GLU A 165 -38.15 12.42 -34.69
N LYS A 166 -36.81 12.25 -34.72
CA LYS A 166 -36.10 11.53 -35.80
C LYS A 166 -35.69 10.12 -35.42
N SER A 167 -36.12 9.62 -34.27
CA SER A 167 -35.79 8.29 -33.77
C SER A 167 -36.99 7.35 -33.88
N ASN A 168 -36.71 6.06 -33.94
CA ASN A 168 -37.73 4.99 -33.92
C ASN A 168 -38.12 4.60 -32.47
N ILE A 169 -37.69 5.37 -31.46
CA ILE A 169 -37.90 5.07 -30.05
C ILE A 169 -39.24 5.67 -29.61
N ASN A 170 -40.10 4.86 -29.03
CA ASN A 170 -41.34 5.31 -28.38
C ASN A 170 -40.99 5.83 -26.98
N PHE A 171 -40.92 7.15 -26.85
CA PHE A 171 -40.63 7.77 -25.57
C PHE A 171 -41.84 7.81 -24.64
N VAL A 172 -41.68 7.25 -23.44
CA VAL A 172 -42.70 7.26 -22.38
C VAL A 172 -42.43 8.48 -21.49
N PRO A 173 -43.42 9.36 -21.28
CA PRO A 173 -43.27 10.53 -20.42
C PRO A 173 -43.17 10.13 -18.94
N LEU A 174 -42.24 10.77 -18.23
CA LEU A 174 -42.13 10.78 -16.80
C LEU A 174 -42.51 12.16 -16.23
N ALA A 175 -42.44 12.33 -14.91
CA ALA A 175 -42.65 13.61 -14.30
C ALA A 175 -41.61 14.66 -14.77
N ASN A 176 -42.01 15.96 -14.73
CA ASN A 176 -41.11 17.10 -15.00
C ASN A 176 -40.56 17.17 -16.44
N HIS A 177 -41.34 16.74 -17.42
CA HIS A 177 -41.00 16.79 -18.84
C HIS A 177 -39.76 15.97 -19.25
N ILE A 178 -39.39 14.96 -18.50
CA ILE A 178 -38.40 13.97 -18.90
C ILE A 178 -39.16 12.81 -19.59
N CYS A 179 -38.56 12.25 -20.62
CA CYS A 179 -39.09 11.08 -21.31
C CYS A 179 -38.03 9.99 -21.35
N VAL A 180 -38.43 8.74 -21.36
CA VAL A 180 -37.53 7.58 -21.33
C VAL A 180 -37.97 6.54 -22.38
N SER A 181 -37.05 5.71 -22.84
CA SER A 181 -37.34 4.60 -23.75
C SER A 181 -38.17 3.50 -23.11
N SER A 182 -38.09 3.33 -21.78
CA SER A 182 -38.88 2.35 -21.03
C SER A 182 -39.05 2.81 -19.57
N LYS A 183 -40.10 2.37 -18.87
CA LYS A 183 -40.30 2.59 -17.44
C LYS A 183 -39.50 1.62 -16.57
N THR A 184 -38.94 0.57 -17.16
CA THR A 184 -38.18 -0.47 -16.49
C THR A 184 -36.88 -0.74 -17.24
N LEU A 185 -35.81 -1.03 -16.52
CA LEU A 185 -34.55 -1.52 -17.03
C LEU A 185 -34.52 -3.05 -16.82
N ASN A 186 -34.87 -3.81 -17.84
CA ASN A 186 -34.86 -5.27 -17.77
C ASN A 186 -33.54 -5.81 -18.37
N PHE A 187 -32.58 -6.19 -17.54
CA PHE A 187 -31.28 -6.72 -17.97
C PHE A 187 -31.38 -8.13 -18.59
N ASN A 188 -32.52 -8.82 -18.45
CA ASN A 188 -32.76 -10.11 -19.10
C ASN A 188 -33.54 -9.97 -20.42
N SER A 189 -33.65 -8.78 -21.01
CA SER A 189 -34.33 -8.57 -22.27
C SER A 189 -33.63 -9.22 -23.48
N GLU A 190 -32.31 -9.35 -23.43
CA GLU A 190 -31.46 -9.91 -24.49
C GLU A 190 -30.72 -11.18 -24.08
N ILE A 191 -30.66 -11.48 -22.80
CA ILE A 191 -29.98 -12.64 -22.19
C ILE A 191 -30.88 -13.27 -21.14
N ASP A 192 -30.95 -14.60 -21.08
CA ASP A 192 -31.82 -15.31 -20.12
C ASP A 192 -31.35 -15.05 -18.66
N GLU A 193 -30.06 -15.10 -18.41
CA GLU A 193 -29.46 -14.87 -17.10
C GLU A 193 -28.22 -13.98 -17.18
N ILE A 194 -28.06 -13.08 -16.23
CA ILE A 194 -26.92 -12.15 -16.13
C ILE A 194 -25.73 -12.87 -15.53
N PRO A 195 -24.58 -12.96 -16.20
CA PRO A 195 -23.42 -13.65 -15.65
C PRO A 195 -22.85 -12.90 -14.43
N VAL A 196 -22.56 -13.65 -13.36
CA VAL A 196 -21.94 -13.12 -12.14
C VAL A 196 -20.48 -12.74 -12.44
N GLU A 197 -20.00 -11.63 -11.85
CA GLU A 197 -18.66 -11.04 -12.06
C GLU A 197 -18.38 -10.53 -13.48
N SER A 198 -19.35 -10.55 -14.35
CA SER A 198 -19.22 -10.03 -15.70
C SER A 198 -20.06 -8.77 -15.89
N GLU A 199 -19.50 -7.80 -16.62
CA GLU A 199 -20.21 -6.55 -16.90
C GLU A 199 -21.21 -6.75 -18.03
N THR A 200 -22.51 -6.59 -17.72
CA THR A 200 -23.61 -6.62 -18.71
C THR A 200 -24.03 -5.20 -19.05
N LYS A 201 -24.04 -4.88 -20.33
CA LYS A 201 -24.44 -3.56 -20.87
C LYS A 201 -25.90 -3.56 -21.25
N MET A 202 -26.62 -2.50 -20.89
CA MET A 202 -27.95 -2.18 -21.36
C MET A 202 -28.02 -0.75 -21.89
N VAL A 203 -28.69 -0.54 -23.00
CA VAL A 203 -28.89 0.78 -23.61
C VAL A 203 -30.19 1.37 -23.14
N PHE A 204 -30.19 2.62 -22.70
CA PHE A 204 -31.35 3.32 -22.20
C PHE A 204 -31.39 4.78 -22.67
N CYS A 205 -32.46 5.23 -23.28
CA CYS A 205 -32.57 6.57 -23.81
C CYS A 205 -33.37 7.47 -22.89
N VAL A 206 -32.81 8.67 -22.61
CA VAL A 206 -33.50 9.72 -21.85
C VAL A 206 -33.63 10.96 -22.71
N GLY A 207 -34.82 11.51 -22.80
CA GLY A 207 -35.17 12.69 -23.60
C GLY A 207 -35.66 13.86 -22.73
N ASN A 208 -35.46 15.07 -23.25
CA ASN A 208 -35.91 16.32 -22.64
C ASN A 208 -37.08 16.93 -23.44
N ALA A 209 -38.30 16.80 -22.93
CA ALA A 209 -39.47 17.44 -23.47
C ALA A 209 -39.72 18.86 -22.91
N SER A 210 -38.92 19.34 -21.96
CA SER A 210 -39.04 20.66 -21.38
C SER A 210 -38.67 21.77 -22.38
N ARG A 211 -39.07 23.01 -22.11
CA ARG A 211 -38.73 24.17 -22.97
C ARG A 211 -37.26 24.62 -22.80
N ASN A 212 -36.61 24.23 -21.76
CA ASN A 212 -35.27 24.68 -21.38
C ASN A 212 -34.24 23.55 -21.48
N VAL A 213 -32.96 23.90 -21.46
CA VAL A 213 -31.87 22.92 -21.37
C VAL A 213 -31.88 22.27 -19.99
N SER A 214 -31.83 20.95 -19.96
CA SER A 214 -31.78 20.17 -18.73
C SER A 214 -30.46 19.38 -18.64
N LYS A 215 -29.83 19.41 -17.47
CA LYS A 215 -28.69 18.56 -17.11
C LYS A 215 -29.25 17.25 -16.56
N ILE A 216 -28.81 16.12 -17.09
CA ILE A 216 -29.32 14.78 -16.71
C ILE A 216 -28.17 13.91 -16.24
N GLN A 217 -28.37 13.21 -15.14
CA GLN A 217 -27.46 12.21 -14.59
C GLN A 217 -28.24 11.08 -13.91
N PHE A 218 -27.59 9.92 -13.80
CA PHE A 218 -28.12 8.80 -13.03
C PHE A 218 -27.47 8.73 -11.65
N THR A 219 -28.22 8.31 -10.64
CA THR A 219 -27.73 8.04 -9.29
C THR A 219 -28.49 6.88 -8.66
N MET A 220 -27.88 6.22 -7.69
CA MET A 220 -28.55 5.20 -6.87
C MET A 220 -29.04 5.84 -5.56
N THR A 221 -30.23 5.46 -5.11
CA THR A 221 -30.77 5.91 -3.83
C THR A 221 -30.14 5.25 -2.62
N THR A 222 -29.68 3.99 -2.81
CA THR A 222 -29.06 3.19 -1.75
C THR A 222 -27.78 2.55 -2.30
N GLN A 223 -26.78 2.45 -1.44
CA GLN A 223 -25.61 1.65 -1.76
C GLN A 223 -25.98 0.17 -1.64
N ILE A 224 -25.72 -0.61 -2.68
CA ILE A 224 -26.05 -2.03 -2.77
C ILE A 224 -24.74 -2.80 -2.89
N ASP A 225 -24.54 -3.76 -1.99
CA ASP A 225 -23.31 -4.54 -1.95
C ASP A 225 -23.31 -5.70 -2.98
N LYS A 226 -24.49 -6.11 -3.45
CA LYS A 226 -24.69 -7.28 -4.33
C LYS A 226 -24.25 -7.04 -5.78
N PHE A 227 -24.23 -5.80 -6.24
CA PHE A 227 -23.81 -5.45 -7.60
C PHE A 227 -23.27 -4.02 -7.69
N THR A 228 -22.54 -3.74 -8.75
CA THR A 228 -22.10 -2.39 -9.10
C THR A 228 -22.78 -1.91 -10.36
N ILE A 229 -23.05 -0.59 -10.42
CA ILE A 229 -23.63 0.07 -11.60
C ILE A 229 -22.69 1.18 -12.07
N ARG A 230 -22.45 1.19 -13.36
CA ARG A 230 -21.72 2.26 -14.04
C ARG A 230 -22.56 2.78 -15.19
N VAL A 231 -22.69 4.10 -15.32
CA VAL A 231 -23.47 4.74 -16.38
C VAL A 231 -22.55 5.60 -17.24
N SER A 232 -22.69 5.48 -18.55
CA SER A 232 -21.97 6.29 -19.52
C SER A 232 -22.93 6.85 -20.56
N PRO A 233 -22.92 8.16 -20.82
CA PRO A 233 -22.14 9.19 -20.14
C PRO A 233 -22.63 9.45 -18.70
N LYS A 234 -21.72 9.94 -17.82
CA LYS A 234 -22.08 10.23 -16.41
C LYS A 234 -23.09 11.38 -16.29
N VAL A 235 -22.96 12.37 -17.15
CA VAL A 235 -23.79 13.59 -17.15
C VAL A 235 -23.93 14.09 -18.58
N VAL A 236 -25.15 14.50 -18.95
CA VAL A 236 -25.44 15.08 -20.27
C VAL A 236 -26.28 16.34 -20.14
N MET A 237 -26.07 17.30 -21.03
CA MET A 237 -26.92 18.48 -21.19
C MET A 237 -27.81 18.30 -22.42
N LEU A 238 -29.11 18.16 -22.23
CA LEU A 238 -30.08 17.98 -23.31
C LEU A 238 -30.84 19.25 -23.60
N LYS A 239 -30.82 19.69 -24.87
CA LYS A 239 -31.70 20.75 -25.39
C LYS A 239 -33.14 20.22 -25.50
N LYS A 240 -34.09 21.15 -25.65
CA LYS A 240 -35.50 20.81 -25.91
C LYS A 240 -35.63 19.82 -27.10
N LYS A 241 -36.41 18.77 -26.92
CA LYS A 241 -36.68 17.73 -27.94
C LYS A 241 -35.47 16.88 -28.35
N PHE A 242 -34.38 16.93 -27.58
CA PHE A 242 -33.24 16.03 -27.77
C PHE A 242 -33.25 14.92 -26.71
N ALA A 243 -32.76 13.77 -27.12
CA ALA A 243 -32.50 12.62 -26.25
C ALA A 243 -31.04 12.22 -26.32
N CYS A 244 -30.59 11.51 -25.30
CA CYS A 244 -29.28 10.88 -25.26
C CYS A 244 -29.44 9.40 -24.96
N GLU A 245 -28.63 8.60 -25.60
CA GLU A 245 -28.41 7.20 -25.30
C GLU A 245 -27.44 7.08 -24.13
N PHE A 246 -27.86 6.41 -23.07
CA PHE A 246 -27.03 6.03 -21.92
C PHE A 246 -26.76 4.54 -21.95
N SER A 247 -25.50 4.17 -21.83
CA SER A 247 -25.11 2.79 -21.60
C SER A 247 -25.03 2.56 -20.09
N ILE A 248 -25.88 1.69 -19.58
CA ILE A 248 -25.92 1.29 -18.17
C ILE A 248 -25.28 -0.07 -18.08
N TYR A 249 -24.22 -0.15 -17.29
CA TYR A 249 -23.41 -1.35 -17.06
C TYR A 249 -23.69 -1.86 -15.66
N LEU A 250 -24.06 -3.11 -15.58
CA LEU A 250 -24.35 -3.83 -14.34
C LEU A 250 -23.34 -4.96 -14.17
N THR A 251 -22.70 -5.06 -13.00
CA THR A 251 -21.80 -6.17 -12.66
C THR A 251 -22.29 -6.78 -11.36
N PRO A 252 -22.99 -7.93 -11.39
CA PRO A 252 -23.36 -8.65 -10.18
C PRO A 252 -22.15 -9.25 -9.49
N LYS A 253 -22.12 -9.21 -8.17
CA LYS A 253 -21.06 -9.81 -7.34
C LYS A 253 -21.44 -11.19 -6.80
N CYS A 254 -22.70 -11.53 -6.84
CA CYS A 254 -23.25 -12.80 -6.39
C CYS A 254 -24.49 -13.18 -7.18
N THR A 255 -24.89 -14.44 -7.06
CA THR A 255 -26.18 -14.92 -7.56
C THR A 255 -27.31 -14.23 -6.80
N CYS A 256 -28.12 -13.41 -7.47
CA CYS A 256 -29.21 -12.69 -6.83
C CYS A 256 -30.32 -12.34 -7.84
N GLN A 257 -31.48 -11.98 -7.32
CA GLN A 257 -32.51 -11.29 -8.08
C GLN A 257 -32.34 -9.79 -7.92
N ILE A 258 -32.32 -9.08 -9.03
CA ILE A 258 -32.22 -7.62 -9.08
C ILE A 258 -33.62 -7.06 -9.15
N ASN A 259 -34.02 -6.32 -8.14
CA ASN A 259 -35.30 -5.59 -8.07
C ASN A 259 -35.06 -4.29 -7.31
N ASN A 260 -34.40 -3.36 -7.97
CA ASN A 260 -33.90 -2.14 -7.35
C ASN A 260 -34.27 -0.92 -8.18
N LYS A 261 -34.17 0.27 -7.61
CA LYS A 261 -34.47 1.53 -8.28
C LYS A 261 -33.20 2.31 -8.59
N ILE A 262 -33.11 2.83 -9.82
CA ILE A 262 -32.13 3.84 -10.22
C ILE A 262 -32.86 5.17 -10.45
N CYS A 263 -32.24 6.26 -10.05
CA CYS A 263 -32.81 7.59 -10.17
C CYS A 263 -32.22 8.36 -11.34
N ILE A 264 -33.09 8.96 -12.14
CA ILE A 264 -32.73 9.97 -13.13
C ILE A 264 -32.91 11.35 -12.48
N VAL A 265 -31.80 12.00 -12.20
CA VAL A 265 -31.79 13.36 -11.67
C VAL A 265 -31.70 14.34 -12.84
N SER A 266 -32.68 15.21 -12.95
CA SER A 266 -32.75 16.24 -13.99
C SER A 266 -32.76 17.63 -13.38
N LYS A 267 -31.81 18.49 -13.78
CA LYS A 267 -31.74 19.89 -13.35
C LYS A 267 -31.99 20.84 -14.50
N ASN A 268 -33.04 21.65 -14.42
CA ASN A 268 -33.34 22.69 -15.39
C ASN A 268 -32.36 23.87 -15.20
N LEU A 269 -31.59 24.19 -16.24
CA LEU A 269 -30.54 25.21 -16.13
C LEU A 269 -31.06 26.65 -16.10
N LYS A 270 -32.32 26.89 -16.48
CA LYS A 270 -32.91 28.24 -16.44
C LYS A 270 -33.59 28.51 -15.09
N THR A 271 -34.34 27.56 -14.57
CA THR A 271 -35.10 27.70 -13.32
C THR A 271 -34.32 27.20 -12.11
N ASN A 272 -33.18 26.54 -12.32
CA ASN A 272 -32.36 25.89 -11.29
C ASN A 272 -33.11 24.84 -10.47
N THR A 273 -34.28 24.38 -10.94
CA THR A 273 -35.08 23.35 -10.30
C THR A 273 -34.49 21.97 -10.57
N GLU A 274 -34.35 21.16 -9.54
CA GLU A 274 -33.89 19.78 -9.62
C GLU A 274 -35.04 18.81 -9.34
N ASN A 275 -35.14 17.76 -10.14
CA ASN A 275 -36.20 16.76 -10.04
C ASN A 275 -35.61 15.37 -10.21
N THR A 276 -36.17 14.40 -9.50
CA THR A 276 -35.75 13.00 -9.52
C THR A 276 -36.90 12.12 -9.99
N ASN A 277 -36.62 11.23 -10.94
CA ASN A 277 -37.54 10.20 -11.40
C ASN A 277 -36.91 8.83 -11.12
N GLU A 278 -37.69 7.91 -10.56
CA GLU A 278 -37.24 6.55 -10.27
C GLU A 278 -37.58 5.61 -11.45
N ILE A 279 -36.61 4.78 -11.82
CA ILE A 279 -36.77 3.71 -12.81
C ILE A 279 -36.48 2.38 -12.14
N LEU A 280 -37.36 1.41 -12.30
CA LEU A 280 -37.21 0.07 -11.78
C LEU A 280 -36.19 -0.71 -12.60
N MET A 281 -35.19 -1.29 -11.96
CA MET A 281 -34.25 -2.24 -12.54
C MET A 281 -34.65 -3.66 -12.15
N ILE A 282 -34.74 -4.54 -13.10
CA ILE A 282 -35.06 -5.95 -12.88
C ILE A 282 -34.06 -6.84 -13.63
N GLY A 283 -33.77 -7.99 -13.03
CA GLY A 283 -32.90 -8.98 -13.62
C GLY A 283 -32.70 -10.20 -12.73
N VAL A 284 -32.30 -11.30 -13.34
CA VAL A 284 -31.92 -12.55 -12.65
C VAL A 284 -30.52 -12.91 -13.08
N THR A 285 -29.65 -13.21 -12.14
CA THR A 285 -28.28 -13.62 -12.42
C THR A 285 -28.18 -15.13 -12.62
N SER A 286 -27.17 -15.57 -13.35
CA SER A 286 -26.82 -16.98 -13.47
C SER A 286 -26.43 -17.58 -12.12
N GLN A 287 -26.62 -18.90 -11.98
CA GLN A 287 -26.17 -19.63 -10.81
C GLN A 287 -24.65 -19.63 -10.73
N SER A 288 -24.11 -19.33 -9.55
CA SER A 288 -22.69 -19.37 -9.26
C SER A 288 -22.44 -19.78 -7.81
N THR A 289 -21.21 -20.11 -7.49
CA THR A 289 -20.78 -20.38 -6.11
C THR A 289 -20.62 -19.11 -5.27
N ARG A 290 -20.85 -17.92 -5.84
CA ARG A 290 -20.97 -16.65 -5.11
C ARG A 290 -22.40 -16.47 -4.64
N ILE A 291 -22.63 -16.71 -3.35
CA ILE A 291 -23.96 -16.78 -2.73
C ILE A 291 -24.41 -15.38 -2.27
N ASP A 292 -25.71 -15.10 -2.40
CA ASP A 292 -26.32 -13.98 -1.69
C ASP A 292 -26.48 -14.31 -0.21
N TYR A 293 -25.96 -13.44 0.65
CA TYR A 293 -26.09 -13.62 2.11
C TYR A 293 -27.54 -13.71 2.59
N GLU A 294 -28.47 -13.05 1.91
CA GLU A 294 -29.90 -13.07 2.25
C GLU A 294 -30.57 -14.42 2.00
N GLU A 295 -29.95 -15.31 1.18
CA GLU A 295 -30.42 -16.68 1.00
C GLU A 295 -30.02 -17.63 2.14
N LEU A 296 -29.17 -17.16 3.08
CA LEU A 296 -28.68 -17.96 4.21
C LEU A 296 -29.55 -17.74 5.45
N ILE A 297 -30.02 -18.83 6.04
CA ILE A 297 -30.74 -18.82 7.32
C ILE A 297 -29.84 -19.48 8.36
N GLU A 298 -29.39 -18.71 9.34
CA GLU A 298 -28.60 -19.22 10.44
C GLU A 298 -29.52 -19.78 11.54
N GLU A 299 -29.24 -21.00 12.02
CA GLU A 299 -30.06 -21.65 13.04
C GLU A 299 -29.35 -21.70 14.40
N SER A 300 -28.20 -22.36 14.49
CA SER A 300 -27.49 -22.57 15.75
C SER A 300 -25.99 -22.56 15.59
N LYS A 301 -25.25 -22.05 16.60
CA LYS A 301 -23.79 -22.09 16.63
C LYS A 301 -23.32 -23.53 16.87
N LEU A 302 -22.44 -24.01 15.99
CA LEU A 302 -21.83 -25.34 16.09
C LEU A 302 -20.49 -25.31 16.81
N GLY A 303 -19.71 -24.25 16.63
CA GLY A 303 -18.41 -24.09 17.23
C GLY A 303 -17.73 -22.78 16.85
N GLU A 304 -16.61 -22.54 17.52
CA GLU A 304 -15.75 -21.38 17.23
C GLU A 304 -14.30 -21.84 17.22
N GLY A 305 -13.56 -21.44 16.20
CA GLY A 305 -12.15 -21.74 16.00
C GLY A 305 -11.31 -20.50 15.76
N SER A 306 -10.04 -20.71 15.46
CA SER A 306 -9.09 -19.63 15.11
C SER A 306 -9.51 -18.84 13.87
N PHE A 307 -10.12 -19.50 12.90
CA PHE A 307 -10.50 -18.91 11.61
C PHE A 307 -11.91 -18.31 11.56
N GLY A 308 -12.75 -18.57 12.58
CA GLY A 308 -14.12 -18.06 12.55
C GLY A 308 -15.09 -18.84 13.43
N VAL A 309 -16.37 -18.53 13.24
CA VAL A 309 -17.51 -19.17 13.93
C VAL A 309 -18.31 -19.96 12.91
N VAL A 310 -18.63 -21.22 13.25
CA VAL A 310 -19.41 -22.10 12.39
C VAL A 310 -20.84 -22.20 12.92
N TYR A 311 -21.81 -22.00 12.05
CA TYR A 311 -23.24 -22.12 12.33
C TYR A 311 -23.84 -23.27 11.51
N LYS A 312 -24.82 -23.97 12.09
CA LYS A 312 -25.79 -24.76 11.33
C LYS A 312 -26.79 -23.78 10.73
N GLY A 313 -27.22 -24.04 9.49
CA GLY A 313 -28.21 -23.19 8.84
C GLY A 313 -28.86 -23.87 7.66
N LYS A 314 -29.58 -23.06 6.87
CA LYS A 314 -30.22 -23.50 5.63
C LYS A 314 -29.81 -22.62 4.46
N TYR A 315 -29.65 -23.25 3.31
CA TYR A 315 -29.43 -22.62 2.02
C TYR A 315 -30.27 -23.34 0.96
N ARG A 316 -31.23 -22.63 0.36
CA ARG A 316 -32.15 -23.19 -0.66
C ARG A 316 -32.77 -24.54 -0.26
N GLY A 317 -33.22 -24.66 0.98
CA GLY A 317 -33.84 -25.86 1.52
C GLY A 317 -32.86 -26.93 2.06
N ASN A 318 -31.58 -26.87 1.70
CA ASN A 318 -30.56 -27.78 2.22
C ASN A 318 -30.06 -27.34 3.60
N THR A 319 -29.79 -28.31 4.47
CA THR A 319 -29.09 -28.05 5.74
C THR A 319 -27.60 -27.90 5.47
N VAL A 320 -27.01 -26.79 5.91
CA VAL A 320 -25.62 -26.41 5.61
C VAL A 320 -24.85 -26.03 6.87
N ALA A 321 -23.53 -26.05 6.76
CA ALA A 321 -22.62 -25.42 7.70
C ALA A 321 -22.16 -24.07 7.12
N ILE A 322 -22.28 -22.99 7.91
CA ILE A 322 -21.92 -21.63 7.54
C ILE A 322 -20.75 -21.21 8.40
N LYS A 323 -19.54 -21.17 7.83
CA LYS A 323 -18.31 -20.73 8.50
C LYS A 323 -18.10 -19.24 8.25
N LYS A 324 -18.39 -18.40 9.25
CA LYS A 324 -18.16 -16.96 9.22
C LYS A 324 -16.73 -16.63 9.60
N MET A 325 -16.09 -15.77 8.83
CA MET A 325 -14.75 -15.28 9.14
C MET A 325 -14.78 -14.31 10.32
N LYS A 326 -13.77 -14.37 11.20
CA LYS A 326 -13.57 -13.37 12.25
C LYS A 326 -13.13 -12.06 11.61
N GLN A 327 -13.90 -10.99 11.85
CA GLN A 327 -13.46 -9.64 11.48
C GLN A 327 -12.31 -9.23 12.40
N SER A 328 -11.17 -8.89 11.84
CA SER A 328 -10.11 -8.22 12.60
C SER A 328 -10.63 -6.83 12.97
N GLY A 329 -10.54 -6.46 14.26
CA GLY A 329 -11.08 -5.20 14.78
C GLY A 329 -10.64 -3.98 13.97
N GLU A 330 -11.42 -2.92 14.01
CA GLU A 330 -11.42 -1.69 13.19
C GLU A 330 -10.06 -0.95 13.00
N ASN A 331 -8.97 -1.37 13.65
CA ASN A 331 -7.71 -0.61 13.70
C ASN A 331 -6.60 -1.09 12.76
N ASN A 332 -6.82 -2.10 11.87
CA ASN A 332 -5.77 -2.63 10.98
C ASN A 332 -6.26 -2.87 9.55
N THR A 333 -6.42 -1.81 8.77
CA THR A 333 -6.81 -1.87 7.35
C THR A 333 -5.87 -2.73 6.48
N LEU A 334 -4.55 -2.70 6.72
CA LEU A 334 -3.54 -3.48 5.99
C LEU A 334 -3.61 -5.00 6.23
N ASN A 335 -4.16 -5.44 7.37
CA ASN A 335 -4.35 -6.88 7.66
C ASN A 335 -5.68 -7.41 7.11
N ASN A 336 -6.69 -6.56 6.95
CA ASN A 336 -7.98 -6.96 6.38
C ASN A 336 -7.84 -7.33 4.90
N ASP A 337 -7.14 -6.53 4.10
CA ASP A 337 -6.94 -6.80 2.66
C ASP A 337 -6.24 -8.15 2.40
N LYS A 338 -5.27 -8.53 3.26
CA LYS A 338 -4.58 -9.84 3.15
C LYS A 338 -5.48 -11.01 3.52
N ASN A 339 -6.32 -10.85 4.54
CA ASN A 339 -7.26 -11.90 4.96
C ASN A 339 -8.33 -12.12 3.90
N ASP A 340 -8.80 -11.05 3.26
CA ASP A 340 -9.79 -11.12 2.19
C ASP A 340 -9.22 -11.82 0.96
N GLU A 341 -7.97 -11.53 0.56
CA GLU A 341 -7.29 -12.26 -0.52
C GLU A 341 -7.06 -13.75 -0.21
N GLU A 342 -6.72 -14.09 1.04
CA GLU A 342 -6.54 -15.49 1.44
C GLU A 342 -7.87 -16.24 1.39
N PHE A 343 -8.94 -15.62 1.84
CA PHE A 343 -10.29 -16.17 1.77
C PHE A 343 -10.75 -16.39 0.32
N GLU A 344 -10.56 -15.42 -0.57
CA GLU A 344 -10.87 -15.57 -1.99
C GLU A 344 -10.09 -16.71 -2.66
N LYS A 345 -8.83 -16.89 -2.28
CA LYS A 345 -8.00 -18.02 -2.75
C LYS A 345 -8.53 -19.37 -2.25
N GLU A 346 -8.99 -19.46 -0.98
CA GLU A 346 -9.63 -20.66 -0.44
C GLU A 346 -10.93 -20.98 -1.21
N VAL A 347 -11.77 -19.98 -1.45
CA VAL A 347 -13.01 -20.11 -2.24
C VAL A 347 -12.71 -20.62 -3.65
N ALA A 348 -11.75 -19.99 -4.33
CA ALA A 348 -11.37 -20.37 -5.70
C ALA A 348 -10.77 -21.78 -5.80
N MET A 349 -10.22 -22.30 -4.70
CA MET A 349 -9.74 -23.67 -4.61
C MET A 349 -10.89 -24.64 -4.39
N LEU A 350 -11.77 -24.36 -3.42
CA LEU A 350 -12.94 -25.19 -3.10
C LEU A 350 -13.87 -25.34 -4.28
N ASP A 351 -14.04 -24.29 -5.06
CA ASP A 351 -14.92 -24.28 -6.26
C ASP A 351 -14.48 -25.27 -7.35
N LYS A 352 -13.21 -25.67 -7.33
CA LYS A 352 -12.64 -26.64 -8.30
C LYS A 352 -12.80 -28.10 -7.87
N PHE A 353 -13.09 -28.38 -6.60
CA PHE A 353 -13.16 -29.75 -6.12
C PHE A 353 -14.42 -30.47 -6.58
N ARG A 354 -14.23 -31.67 -7.11
CA ARG A 354 -15.31 -32.59 -7.57
C ARG A 354 -15.00 -33.98 -7.03
N CYS A 355 -15.08 -34.13 -5.70
CA CYS A 355 -14.74 -35.35 -5.01
C CYS A 355 -15.74 -35.62 -3.88
N GLU A 356 -16.29 -36.82 -3.82
CA GLU A 356 -17.27 -37.20 -2.81
C GLU A 356 -16.66 -37.40 -1.39
N TYR A 357 -15.34 -37.56 -1.30
CA TYR A 357 -14.60 -37.70 -0.03
C TYR A 357 -14.08 -36.34 0.50
N ILE A 358 -14.42 -35.26 -0.18
CA ILE A 358 -14.17 -33.87 0.25
C ILE A 358 -15.52 -33.24 0.55
N VAL A 359 -15.60 -32.41 1.60
CA VAL A 359 -16.83 -31.71 1.96
C VAL A 359 -17.36 -30.93 0.77
N HIS A 360 -18.66 -31.09 0.45
CA HIS A 360 -19.28 -30.41 -0.65
C HIS A 360 -19.37 -28.91 -0.38
N PHE A 361 -18.87 -28.11 -1.29
CA PHE A 361 -18.89 -26.65 -1.25
C PHE A 361 -20.09 -26.14 -2.03
N TYR A 362 -21.03 -25.49 -1.36
CA TYR A 362 -22.17 -24.83 -2.00
C TYR A 362 -21.81 -23.47 -2.55
N GLY A 363 -20.93 -22.73 -1.88
CA GLY A 363 -20.47 -21.43 -2.28
C GLY A 363 -20.00 -20.57 -1.12
N ALA A 364 -19.72 -19.30 -1.42
CA ALA A 364 -19.25 -18.32 -0.45
C ALA A 364 -19.91 -16.96 -0.66
N VAL A 365 -20.06 -16.23 0.43
CA VAL A 365 -20.39 -14.80 0.42
C VAL A 365 -19.08 -14.01 0.47
N LEU A 366 -18.82 -13.18 -0.53
CA LEU A 366 -17.59 -12.37 -0.65
C LEU A 366 -17.83 -10.88 -0.35
N ILE A 367 -18.96 -10.55 0.25
CA ILE A 367 -19.23 -9.18 0.72
C ILE A 367 -18.40 -8.95 1.98
N PRO A 368 -17.52 -7.91 2.06
CA PRO A 368 -16.51 -7.76 3.11
C PRO A 368 -17.05 -7.90 4.55
N SER A 369 -18.17 -7.30 4.88
CA SER A 369 -18.75 -7.39 6.24
C SER A 369 -19.49 -8.69 6.55
N LYS A 370 -19.68 -9.58 5.56
CA LYS A 370 -20.54 -10.78 5.65
C LYS A 370 -19.85 -12.05 5.13
N MET A 371 -18.52 -12.01 5.00
CA MET A 371 -17.77 -13.14 4.43
C MET A 371 -18.02 -14.44 5.17
N CYS A 372 -18.45 -15.46 4.44
CA CYS A 372 -18.65 -16.80 4.97
C CYS A 372 -18.53 -17.87 3.87
N LEU A 373 -18.12 -19.07 4.27
CA LEU A 373 -18.15 -20.28 3.46
C LEU A 373 -19.40 -21.10 3.79
N VAL A 374 -20.01 -21.71 2.77
CA VAL A 374 -21.19 -22.55 2.92
C VAL A 374 -20.88 -23.94 2.38
N THR A 375 -20.93 -24.92 3.25
CA THR A 375 -20.65 -26.33 2.93
C THR A 375 -21.78 -27.24 3.37
N GLU A 376 -21.74 -28.50 2.94
CA GLU A 376 -22.67 -29.51 3.45
C GLU A 376 -22.49 -29.69 4.96
N PHE A 377 -23.59 -30.01 5.64
CA PHE A 377 -23.62 -30.16 7.09
C PHE A 377 -23.36 -31.63 7.48
N ALA A 378 -22.31 -31.85 8.26
CA ALA A 378 -22.02 -33.17 8.86
C ALA A 378 -22.79 -33.33 10.17
N GLN A 379 -23.76 -34.22 10.19
CA GLN A 379 -24.65 -34.39 11.33
C GLN A 379 -23.96 -34.89 12.61
N HIS A 380 -22.82 -35.58 12.49
CA HIS A 380 -22.04 -36.07 13.65
C HIS A 380 -20.87 -35.14 14.02
N GLY A 381 -20.64 -34.09 13.22
CA GLY A 381 -19.53 -33.12 13.40
C GLY A 381 -18.19 -33.73 13.00
N CYS A 382 -17.09 -33.23 13.59
CA CYS A 382 -15.76 -33.73 13.28
C CYS A 382 -15.41 -34.99 14.10
N LEU A 383 -14.47 -35.80 13.61
CA LEU A 383 -14.01 -37.03 14.23
C LEU A 383 -13.51 -36.80 15.67
N SER A 384 -12.81 -35.71 15.93
CA SER A 384 -12.38 -35.30 17.26
C SER A 384 -13.57 -35.16 18.25
N ASN A 385 -14.69 -34.58 17.80
CA ASN A 385 -15.91 -34.46 18.60
C ASN A 385 -16.60 -35.81 18.78
N VAL A 386 -16.61 -36.64 17.73
CA VAL A 386 -17.13 -38.03 17.81
C VAL A 386 -16.34 -38.85 18.84
N MET A 387 -15.00 -38.75 18.82
CA MET A 387 -14.14 -39.44 19.79
C MET A 387 -14.39 -39.00 21.25
N LYS A 388 -14.75 -37.74 21.47
CA LYS A 388 -15.11 -37.20 22.79
C LYS A 388 -16.51 -37.64 23.26
N LYS A 389 -17.46 -37.74 22.30
CA LYS A 389 -18.87 -38.00 22.60
C LYS A 389 -19.17 -39.49 22.79
N PHE A 390 -18.53 -40.33 21.99
CA PHE A 390 -18.75 -41.78 21.98
C PHE A 390 -17.59 -42.54 22.62
N LYS A 391 -17.87 -43.65 23.32
CA LYS A 391 -16.82 -44.52 23.82
C LYS A 391 -16.21 -45.34 22.67
N LYS A 392 -15.01 -45.84 22.87
CA LYS A 392 -14.28 -46.65 21.88
C LYS A 392 -15.10 -47.87 21.39
N CYS A 393 -15.85 -48.50 22.27
CA CYS A 393 -16.69 -49.69 21.99
C CYS A 393 -17.98 -49.34 21.22
N ASP A 394 -18.44 -48.09 21.26
CA ASP A 394 -19.67 -47.68 20.60
C ASP A 394 -19.50 -47.61 19.06
N ILE A 395 -18.27 -47.47 18.59
CA ILE A 395 -17.93 -47.40 17.16
C ILE A 395 -17.17 -48.68 16.78
N GLN A 396 -17.79 -49.47 15.91
CA GLN A 396 -17.21 -50.72 15.40
C GLN A 396 -15.86 -50.49 14.70
N GLN A 397 -14.94 -51.44 14.82
CA GLN A 397 -13.63 -51.41 14.17
C GLN A 397 -13.76 -51.25 12.66
N LYS A 398 -14.74 -51.93 12.04
CA LYS A 398 -15.06 -51.85 10.62
C LYS A 398 -15.38 -50.39 10.20
N MET A 399 -16.12 -49.65 11.03
CA MET A 399 -16.46 -48.25 10.78
C MET A 399 -15.23 -47.37 10.86
N LYS A 400 -14.31 -47.57 11.82
CA LYS A 400 -13.05 -46.80 11.93
C LYS A 400 -12.19 -47.00 10.71
N ILE A 401 -12.09 -48.21 10.18
CA ILE A 401 -11.37 -48.50 8.94
C ILE A 401 -12.04 -47.81 7.76
N LYS A 402 -13.38 -47.88 7.65
CA LYS A 402 -14.13 -47.22 6.57
C LYS A 402 -13.91 -45.71 6.56
N MET A 403 -13.95 -45.04 7.70
CA MET A 403 -13.62 -43.61 7.78
C MET A 403 -12.20 -43.31 7.31
N MET A 404 -11.20 -44.16 7.66
CA MET A 404 -9.82 -43.96 7.20
C MET A 404 -9.65 -44.22 5.69
N ILE A 405 -10.39 -45.17 5.12
CA ILE A 405 -10.47 -45.37 3.66
C ILE A 405 -10.99 -44.11 3.00
N ASP A 406 -12.13 -43.59 3.46
CA ASP A 406 -12.76 -42.40 2.88
C ASP A 406 -11.83 -41.18 2.87
N ILE A 407 -11.13 -40.96 4.01
CA ILE A 407 -10.17 -39.85 4.12
C ILE A 407 -8.98 -40.07 3.20
N THR A 408 -8.48 -41.30 3.11
CA THR A 408 -7.34 -41.61 2.24
C THR A 408 -7.70 -41.41 0.78
N TYR A 409 -8.92 -41.74 0.35
CA TYR A 409 -9.43 -41.35 -0.98
C TYR A 409 -9.45 -39.84 -1.17
N GLY A 410 -9.88 -39.07 -0.19
CA GLY A 410 -9.85 -37.61 -0.22
C GLY A 410 -8.43 -37.06 -0.39
N ILE A 411 -7.46 -37.58 0.37
CA ILE A 411 -6.05 -37.20 0.26
C ILE A 411 -5.47 -37.59 -1.11
N SER A 412 -5.78 -38.80 -1.58
CA SER A 412 -5.33 -39.27 -2.90
C SER A 412 -5.82 -38.37 -4.02
N TYR A 413 -7.11 -38.00 -4.00
CA TYR A 413 -7.67 -37.02 -4.93
C TYR A 413 -6.92 -35.70 -4.92
N LEU A 414 -6.64 -35.11 -3.75
CA LEU A 414 -5.87 -33.88 -3.63
C LEU A 414 -4.48 -34.04 -4.23
N HIS A 415 -3.79 -35.11 -3.89
CA HIS A 415 -2.45 -35.38 -4.33
C HIS A 415 -2.33 -35.60 -5.85
N ILE A 416 -3.31 -36.26 -6.48
CA ILE A 416 -3.39 -36.42 -7.94
C ILE A 416 -3.55 -35.05 -8.60
N ASN A 417 -4.35 -34.17 -8.03
CA ASN A 417 -4.57 -32.80 -8.52
C ASN A 417 -3.47 -31.80 -8.12
N GLY A 418 -2.37 -32.28 -7.55
CA GLY A 418 -1.24 -31.42 -7.16
C GLY A 418 -1.52 -30.49 -6.00
N ILE A 419 -2.40 -30.87 -5.08
CA ILE A 419 -2.80 -30.10 -3.91
C ILE A 419 -2.33 -30.79 -2.64
N LEU A 420 -1.78 -30.03 -1.71
CA LEU A 420 -1.40 -30.48 -0.37
C LEU A 420 -2.41 -29.92 0.64
N HIS A 421 -2.92 -30.78 1.53
CA HIS A 421 -3.87 -30.38 2.57
C HIS A 421 -3.20 -29.59 3.70
N ARG A 422 -2.09 -30.11 4.23
CA ARG A 422 -1.20 -29.48 5.22
C ARG A 422 -1.74 -29.40 6.66
N ASP A 423 -2.98 -29.81 6.92
CA ASP A 423 -3.58 -29.82 8.25
C ASP A 423 -4.52 -31.02 8.44
N ILE A 424 -4.03 -32.24 8.09
CA ILE A 424 -4.79 -33.47 8.30
C ILE A 424 -4.77 -33.83 9.79
N LYS A 425 -5.95 -33.90 10.38
CA LYS A 425 -6.19 -34.23 11.82
C LYS A 425 -7.66 -34.58 12.05
N PRO A 426 -8.02 -35.20 13.17
CA PRO A 426 -9.41 -35.55 13.47
C PRO A 426 -10.39 -34.37 13.47
N ASP A 427 -9.94 -33.17 13.78
CA ASP A 427 -10.79 -31.98 13.73
C ASP A 427 -11.21 -31.61 12.31
N ASN A 428 -10.41 -31.97 11.31
CA ASN A 428 -10.64 -31.68 9.88
C ASN A 428 -11.22 -32.87 9.12
N VAL A 429 -11.73 -33.88 9.85
CA VAL A 429 -12.44 -35.06 9.34
C VAL A 429 -13.89 -34.96 9.79
N LEU A 430 -14.81 -34.73 8.87
CA LEU A 430 -16.25 -34.65 9.16
C LEU A 430 -16.90 -36.01 9.00
N VAL A 431 -17.73 -36.40 9.99
CA VAL A 431 -18.42 -37.69 10.03
C VAL A 431 -19.89 -37.50 9.66
N PHE A 432 -20.32 -38.18 8.61
CA PHE A 432 -21.68 -38.07 8.03
C PHE A 432 -22.57 -39.25 8.44
N SER A 433 -22.02 -40.45 8.60
CA SER A 433 -22.78 -41.64 8.92
C SER A 433 -21.96 -42.65 9.70
N PHE A 434 -22.65 -43.46 10.52
CA PHE A 434 -22.09 -44.65 11.18
C PHE A 434 -22.55 -45.97 10.55
N ASP A 435 -23.23 -45.92 9.42
CA ASP A 435 -23.55 -47.11 8.64
C ASP A 435 -22.45 -47.37 7.61
N HIS A 436 -21.65 -48.43 7.83
CA HIS A 436 -20.52 -48.77 6.96
C HIS A 436 -20.95 -49.25 5.55
N ASN A 437 -22.26 -49.49 5.32
CA ASN A 437 -22.77 -49.74 3.98
C ASN A 437 -22.95 -48.48 3.16
N ASN A 438 -22.95 -47.33 3.78
CA ASN A 438 -22.97 -46.06 3.03
C ASN A 438 -21.69 -45.89 2.22
N LYS A 439 -21.85 -45.36 1.01
CA LYS A 439 -20.72 -45.14 0.11
C LYS A 439 -19.63 -44.30 0.76
N VAL A 440 -20.01 -43.24 1.46
CA VAL A 440 -19.10 -42.29 2.15
C VAL A 440 -19.60 -42.05 3.58
N ASN A 441 -18.73 -42.24 4.54
CA ASN A 441 -18.99 -42.02 5.96
C ASN A 441 -18.24 -40.81 6.53
N ALA A 442 -17.08 -40.49 5.95
CA ALA A 442 -16.26 -39.39 6.39
C ALA A 442 -15.71 -38.57 5.20
N LYS A 443 -15.52 -37.26 5.40
CA LYS A 443 -14.97 -36.35 4.38
C LYS A 443 -13.96 -35.39 4.97
N LEU A 444 -12.97 -35.02 4.17
CA LEU A 444 -12.02 -33.97 4.51
C LEU A 444 -12.64 -32.59 4.40
N THR A 445 -12.24 -31.71 5.33
CA THR A 445 -12.65 -30.30 5.38
C THR A 445 -11.48 -29.39 5.78
N ASP A 446 -11.71 -28.08 5.76
CA ASP A 446 -10.79 -27.01 6.16
C ASP A 446 -9.52 -26.92 5.30
N PHE A 447 -9.70 -26.28 4.14
CA PHE A 447 -8.66 -26.08 3.12
C PHE A 447 -7.92 -24.74 3.26
N GLY A 448 -8.12 -23.99 4.36
CA GLY A 448 -7.44 -22.72 4.61
C GLY A 448 -5.91 -22.80 4.63
N SER A 449 -5.38 -23.97 4.99
CA SER A 449 -3.94 -24.27 4.96
C SER A 449 -3.46 -24.87 3.65
N SER A 450 -4.35 -25.26 2.74
CA SER A 450 -4.01 -25.99 1.52
C SER A 450 -3.27 -25.15 0.50
N ARG A 451 -2.41 -25.78 -0.32
CA ARG A 451 -1.62 -25.11 -1.35
C ARG A 451 -1.40 -26.02 -2.56
N ASN A 452 -1.32 -25.41 -3.75
CA ASN A 452 -0.93 -26.11 -4.97
C ASN A 452 0.59 -26.31 -5.01
N ILE A 453 1.03 -27.53 -5.35
CA ILE A 453 2.46 -27.89 -5.41
C ILE A 453 3.24 -27.00 -6.38
N ASN A 454 2.67 -26.62 -7.52
CA ASN A 454 3.33 -25.81 -8.54
C ASN A 454 3.60 -24.37 -8.07
N MET A 455 2.74 -23.82 -7.18
CA MET A 455 2.97 -22.49 -6.58
C MET A 455 4.01 -22.52 -5.46
N LEU A 456 4.35 -23.72 -4.95
CA LEU A 456 5.29 -23.89 -3.86
C LEU A 456 6.76 -23.93 -4.30
N MET A 457 7.02 -24.06 -5.62
CA MET A 457 8.39 -24.15 -6.15
C MET A 457 9.17 -22.83 -6.07
N THR A 458 8.49 -21.69 -5.93
CA THR A 458 9.13 -20.37 -6.01
C THR A 458 9.44 -19.70 -4.66
N ASN A 459 8.70 -19.95 -3.56
CA ASN A 459 8.95 -19.29 -2.27
C ASN A 459 8.36 -20.06 -1.08
N MET A 460 8.94 -21.23 -0.73
CA MET A 460 8.59 -21.88 0.52
C MET A 460 9.42 -21.36 1.69
N THR A 461 9.01 -20.26 2.26
CA THR A 461 9.30 -19.95 3.64
C THR A 461 8.23 -20.58 4.52
N PHE A 462 8.66 -21.25 5.58
CA PHE A 462 7.81 -21.76 6.67
C PHE A 462 6.89 -20.61 7.13
N THR A 463 5.61 -20.69 6.79
CA THR A 463 4.61 -19.74 7.31
C THR A 463 4.45 -20.08 8.80
N LYS A 464 4.93 -19.19 9.66
CA LYS A 464 4.80 -19.30 11.12
C LYS A 464 3.33 -19.58 11.47
N GLY A 465 3.04 -20.75 12.06
CA GLY A 465 1.72 -21.08 12.59
C GLY A 465 0.79 -21.90 11.69
N VAL A 466 1.25 -22.41 10.54
CA VAL A 466 0.42 -23.30 9.69
C VAL A 466 0.54 -24.76 10.14
N GLY A 467 -0.60 -25.38 10.50
CA GLY A 467 -0.75 -26.76 10.94
C GLY A 467 -0.59 -26.95 12.45
N SER A 468 -1.07 -28.08 12.95
CA SER A 468 -0.98 -28.47 14.36
C SER A 468 0.32 -29.25 14.59
N PRO A 469 1.26 -28.79 15.44
CA PRO A 469 2.57 -29.44 15.64
C PRO A 469 2.49 -30.95 15.96
N ILE A 470 1.40 -31.39 16.57
CA ILE A 470 1.14 -32.80 16.92
C ILE A 470 1.13 -33.72 15.69
N TYR A 471 0.64 -33.24 14.56
CA TYR A 471 0.48 -34.01 13.32
C TYR A 471 1.59 -33.73 12.28
N MET A 472 2.56 -32.87 12.61
CA MET A 472 3.61 -32.48 11.67
C MET A 472 4.67 -33.57 11.50
N ALA A 473 5.03 -33.81 10.25
CA ALA A 473 6.13 -34.67 9.87
C ALA A 473 7.50 -34.10 10.31
N PRO A 474 8.52 -34.97 10.58
CA PRO A 474 9.82 -34.52 11.08
C PRO A 474 10.52 -33.51 10.16
N GLU A 475 10.39 -33.62 8.83
CA GLU A 475 10.92 -32.66 7.87
C GLU A 475 10.24 -31.28 8.01
N ILE A 476 8.94 -31.26 8.32
CA ILE A 476 8.21 -30.01 8.51
C ILE A 476 8.62 -29.33 9.83
N LEU A 477 8.79 -30.12 10.89
CA LEU A 477 9.30 -29.62 12.17
C LEU A 477 10.74 -29.07 12.03
N LYS A 478 11.54 -29.64 11.12
CA LYS A 478 12.89 -29.15 10.75
C LYS A 478 12.87 -27.97 9.76
N ARG A 479 11.68 -27.48 9.37
CA ARG A 479 11.47 -26.38 8.41
C ARG A 479 11.92 -26.71 6.98
N GLU A 480 11.82 -27.96 6.59
CA GLU A 480 12.05 -28.40 5.21
C GLU A 480 10.80 -28.19 4.34
N LYS A 481 10.93 -28.45 3.04
CA LYS A 481 9.82 -28.27 2.07
C LYS A 481 8.70 -29.29 2.32
N TYR A 482 7.46 -28.79 2.36
CA TYR A 482 6.27 -29.64 2.45
C TYR A 482 6.05 -30.43 1.15
N LYS A 483 5.81 -31.74 1.26
CA LYS A 483 5.53 -32.66 0.14
C LYS A 483 4.31 -33.52 0.47
N LYS A 484 3.78 -34.27 -0.52
CA LYS A 484 2.68 -35.24 -0.33
C LYS A 484 2.93 -36.20 0.84
N SER A 485 4.18 -36.62 1.02
CA SER A 485 4.58 -37.49 2.13
C SER A 485 4.36 -36.91 3.53
N ALA A 486 4.28 -35.58 3.66
CA ALA A 486 3.98 -34.96 4.95
C ALA A 486 2.48 -35.08 5.31
N ASP A 487 1.58 -35.00 4.32
CA ASP A 487 0.17 -35.32 4.52
C ASP A 487 -0.03 -36.80 4.94
N VAL A 488 0.75 -37.72 4.36
CA VAL A 488 0.73 -39.15 4.73
C VAL A 488 1.17 -39.36 6.17
N PHE A 489 2.17 -38.63 6.66
CA PHE A 489 2.56 -38.65 8.06
C PHE A 489 1.43 -38.16 8.97
N SER A 490 0.77 -37.06 8.63
CA SER A 490 -0.38 -36.52 9.38
C SER A 490 -1.55 -37.51 9.40
N LEU A 491 -1.77 -38.22 8.29
CA LEU A 491 -2.74 -39.31 8.19
C LEU A 491 -2.41 -40.45 9.17
N ALA A 492 -1.13 -40.83 9.29
CA ALA A 492 -0.70 -41.88 10.22
C ALA A 492 -1.06 -41.56 11.69
N ILE A 493 -0.80 -40.30 12.11
CA ILE A 493 -1.16 -39.87 13.47
C ILE A 493 -2.69 -39.84 13.64
N THR A 494 -3.43 -39.37 12.62
CA THR A 494 -4.89 -39.36 12.59
C THR A 494 -5.46 -40.79 12.69
N MET A 495 -4.89 -41.75 11.94
CA MET A 495 -5.25 -43.18 12.06
C MET A 495 -4.96 -43.70 13.46
N TYR A 496 -3.78 -43.42 14.02
CA TYR A 496 -3.42 -43.88 15.37
C TYR A 496 -4.45 -43.40 16.39
N GLU A 497 -4.84 -42.14 16.39
CA GLU A 497 -5.87 -41.57 17.26
C GLU A 497 -7.26 -42.23 17.02
N CYS A 498 -7.66 -42.41 15.77
CA CYS A 498 -8.92 -43.03 15.40
C CYS A 498 -9.03 -44.48 15.92
N PHE A 499 -7.95 -45.27 15.83
CA PHE A 499 -7.97 -46.65 16.25
C PHE A 499 -7.77 -46.83 17.76
N THR A 500 -6.96 -46.00 18.42
CA THR A 500 -6.82 -45.98 19.86
C THR A 500 -8.01 -45.32 20.56
N TRP A 501 -8.70 -44.43 19.86
CA TRP A 501 -9.78 -43.57 20.37
C TRP A 501 -9.31 -42.61 21.47
N THR A 502 -8.04 -42.21 21.43
CA THR A 502 -7.37 -41.33 22.39
C THR A 502 -6.43 -40.39 21.65
N ASN A 503 -5.99 -39.32 22.31
CA ASN A 503 -4.93 -38.48 21.76
C ASN A 503 -3.62 -39.27 21.60
N ALA A 504 -2.95 -39.15 20.46
CA ALA A 504 -1.71 -39.85 20.16
C ALA A 504 -0.59 -39.53 21.17
N TYR A 505 -0.53 -38.29 21.60
CA TYR A 505 0.47 -37.81 22.56
C TYR A 505 -0.19 -37.34 23.86
N PRO A 506 -0.33 -38.23 24.86
CA PRO A 506 -0.96 -37.90 26.14
C PRO A 506 -0.20 -36.81 26.88
N LYS A 507 -0.92 -35.89 27.54
CA LYS A 507 -0.34 -34.76 28.27
C LYS A 507 0.55 -35.15 29.44
N GLU A 508 0.33 -36.35 29.99
CA GLU A 508 1.13 -36.93 31.08
C GLU A 508 2.57 -37.18 30.64
N GLN A 509 2.79 -37.58 29.37
CA GLN A 509 4.11 -37.85 28.78
C GLN A 509 4.63 -36.67 27.98
N PHE A 510 3.75 -35.94 27.34
CA PHE A 510 4.07 -34.83 26.42
C PHE A 510 3.43 -33.54 26.92
N LYS A 511 4.03 -32.93 27.97
CA LYS A 511 3.48 -31.72 28.60
C LYS A 511 3.40 -30.51 27.64
N PHE A 512 4.28 -30.45 26.66
CA PHE A 512 4.40 -29.31 25.76
C PHE A 512 4.56 -29.74 24.29
N PRO A 513 4.08 -28.95 23.31
CA PRO A 513 4.18 -29.29 21.89
C PRO A 513 5.62 -29.50 21.39
N TRP A 514 6.61 -28.84 21.98
CA TRP A 514 8.01 -29.03 21.59
C TRP A 514 8.57 -30.39 22.01
N THR A 515 8.09 -30.98 23.09
CA THR A 515 8.49 -32.33 23.48
C THR A 515 8.03 -33.38 22.47
N ILE A 516 6.86 -33.16 21.83
CA ILE A 516 6.38 -33.97 20.71
C ILE A 516 7.29 -33.77 19.50
N ALA A 517 7.60 -32.53 19.19
CA ALA A 517 8.47 -32.22 18.07
C ALA A 517 9.86 -32.87 18.22
N GLU A 518 10.48 -32.81 19.39
CA GLU A 518 11.75 -33.47 19.66
C GLU A 518 11.65 -34.99 19.52
N PHE A 519 10.60 -35.60 20.07
CA PHE A 519 10.34 -37.03 19.97
C PHE A 519 10.27 -37.48 18.50
N VAL A 520 9.49 -36.76 17.70
CA VAL A 520 9.28 -37.06 16.28
C VAL A 520 10.56 -36.83 15.47
N ILE A 521 11.29 -35.73 15.71
CA ILE A 521 12.54 -35.40 15.02
C ILE A 521 13.65 -36.40 15.29
N LYS A 522 13.72 -36.94 16.53
CA LYS A 522 14.65 -38.01 16.94
C LYS A 522 14.33 -39.36 16.26
N GLY A 523 13.25 -39.46 15.48
CA GLY A 523 12.82 -40.70 14.83
C GLY A 523 12.06 -41.67 15.74
N LEU A 524 11.72 -41.22 16.94
CA LEU A 524 10.91 -42.04 17.86
C LEU A 524 9.45 -42.06 17.42
N ARG A 525 8.78 -43.18 17.64
CA ARG A 525 7.38 -43.40 17.26
C ARG A 525 6.60 -44.02 18.41
N LEU A 526 5.29 -43.90 18.37
CA LEU A 526 4.39 -44.46 19.36
C LEU A 526 4.37 -45.99 19.24
N PRO A 527 4.36 -46.73 20.38
CA PRO A 527 4.30 -48.18 20.37
C PRO A 527 2.94 -48.68 19.87
N LYS A 528 2.89 -49.96 19.45
CA LYS A 528 1.64 -50.61 19.10
C LYS A 528 0.79 -50.79 20.37
N PRO A 529 -0.44 -50.25 20.42
CA PRO A 529 -1.38 -50.56 21.48
C PRO A 529 -1.83 -52.03 21.41
N ASP A 530 -2.03 -52.65 22.55
CA ASP A 530 -2.39 -54.09 22.62
C ASP A 530 -3.69 -54.40 21.85
N GLU A 531 -4.65 -53.51 21.90
CA GLU A 531 -5.95 -53.64 21.23
C GLU A 531 -5.94 -53.35 19.73
N MET A 532 -4.83 -52.85 19.16
CA MET A 532 -4.72 -52.56 17.74
C MET A 532 -4.22 -53.78 16.98
N SER A 533 -4.94 -54.17 15.92
CA SER A 533 -4.49 -55.26 15.05
C SER A 533 -3.13 -55.00 14.45
N GLN A 534 -2.34 -56.04 14.25
CA GLN A 534 -1.00 -55.90 13.63
C GLN A 534 -1.08 -55.33 12.21
N GLY A 535 -2.10 -55.70 11.42
CA GLY A 535 -2.30 -55.20 10.08
C GLY A 535 -2.49 -53.69 10.04
N VAL A 536 -3.37 -53.14 10.90
CA VAL A 536 -3.59 -51.68 11.00
C VAL A 536 -2.32 -50.97 11.48
N TYR A 537 -1.62 -51.53 12.47
CA TYR A 537 -0.38 -50.90 12.94
C TYR A 537 0.72 -50.87 11.88
N ASN A 538 0.83 -51.92 11.05
CA ASN A 538 1.80 -51.96 9.96
C ASN A 538 1.56 -50.88 8.93
N ILE A 539 0.29 -50.59 8.59
CA ILE A 539 -0.08 -49.46 7.72
C ILE A 539 0.39 -48.12 8.33
N ILE A 540 0.10 -47.93 9.61
CA ILE A 540 0.51 -46.72 10.33
C ILE A 540 2.03 -46.57 10.33
N VAL A 541 2.78 -47.65 10.56
CA VAL A 541 4.24 -47.68 10.53
C VAL A 541 4.78 -47.30 9.15
N GLY A 542 4.18 -47.81 8.08
CA GLY A 542 4.54 -47.46 6.72
C GLY A 542 4.28 -45.97 6.36
N CYS A 543 3.31 -45.34 7.02
CA CYS A 543 2.95 -43.94 6.77
C CYS A 543 3.82 -42.91 7.52
N TRP A 544 4.36 -43.25 8.69
CA TRP A 544 5.12 -42.30 9.52
C TRP A 544 6.64 -42.53 9.54
N ASP A 545 7.19 -43.19 8.54
CA ASP A 545 8.65 -43.36 8.42
C ASP A 545 9.37 -41.99 8.53
N ASN A 546 10.57 -42.02 9.11
CA ASN A 546 11.37 -40.82 9.31
C ASN A 546 11.84 -40.20 7.97
N GLU A 547 12.12 -41.09 7.00
CA GLU A 547 12.46 -40.70 5.64
C GLU A 547 11.19 -40.53 4.80
N PRO A 548 10.91 -39.32 4.28
CA PRO A 548 9.68 -39.07 3.52
C PRO A 548 9.50 -39.95 2.28
N LYS A 549 10.61 -40.42 1.68
CA LYS A 549 10.59 -41.28 0.48
C LYS A 549 10.21 -42.74 0.78
N LYS A 550 10.33 -43.17 2.03
CA LYS A 550 10.00 -44.55 2.46
C LYS A 550 8.53 -44.68 2.87
N ARG A 551 7.81 -43.57 3.04
CA ARG A 551 6.39 -43.58 3.41
C ARG A 551 5.55 -44.18 2.30
N SER A 552 4.55 -44.96 2.67
CA SER A 552 3.60 -45.58 1.75
C SER A 552 2.90 -44.53 0.88
N LEU A 553 2.62 -44.87 -0.36
CA LEU A 553 1.77 -44.08 -1.24
C LEU A 553 0.30 -44.23 -0.84
N THR A 554 -0.52 -43.26 -1.13
CA THR A 554 -1.97 -43.30 -0.80
C THR A 554 -2.68 -44.47 -1.43
N GLU A 555 -2.29 -44.92 -2.61
CA GLU A 555 -2.83 -46.07 -3.32
C GLU A 555 -2.56 -47.37 -2.53
N ASN A 556 -1.33 -47.57 -2.05
CA ASN A 556 -0.96 -48.76 -1.25
C ASN A 556 -1.71 -48.79 0.10
N ILE A 557 -1.85 -47.59 0.74
CA ILE A 557 -2.60 -47.46 1.99
C ILE A 557 -4.06 -47.88 1.79
N LEU A 558 -4.68 -47.46 0.67
CA LEU A 558 -6.04 -47.84 0.30
C LEU A 558 -6.19 -49.34 0.12
N ASP A 559 -5.32 -49.96 -0.66
CA ASP A 559 -5.36 -51.40 -0.93
C ASP A 559 -5.26 -52.21 0.37
N GLU A 560 -4.34 -51.82 1.26
CA GLU A 560 -4.17 -52.50 2.56
C GLU A 560 -5.39 -52.29 3.50
N LEU A 561 -5.92 -51.05 3.63
CA LEU A 561 -7.10 -50.74 4.40
C LEU A 561 -8.34 -51.45 3.88
N GLU A 562 -8.56 -51.52 2.58
CA GLU A 562 -9.67 -52.25 1.94
C GLU A 562 -9.56 -53.76 2.17
N THR A 563 -8.36 -54.28 2.11
CA THR A 563 -8.12 -55.70 2.41
C THR A 563 -8.53 -56.03 3.84
N ILE A 564 -8.13 -55.20 4.80
CA ILE A 564 -8.53 -55.38 6.21
C ILE A 564 -10.05 -55.18 6.36
N PHE A 565 -10.64 -54.17 5.71
CA PHE A 565 -12.09 -53.91 5.75
C PHE A 565 -12.91 -55.11 5.28
N LYS A 566 -12.47 -55.79 4.20
CA LYS A 566 -13.13 -56.98 3.64
C LYS A 566 -12.95 -58.22 4.54
N SER A 567 -11.87 -58.31 5.32
CA SER A 567 -11.60 -59.41 6.22
C SER A 567 -12.40 -59.37 7.55
N ILE A 568 -13.00 -58.23 7.90
CA ILE A 568 -13.82 -58.06 9.10
C ILE A 568 -15.29 -58.34 8.72
N HIS A 569 -15.81 -59.42 9.28
CA HIS A 569 -17.22 -59.83 9.11
C HIS A 569 -18.19 -58.99 9.90
#